data_a673c8e7263cbfbc5056f25ebd0ee8f0
#
_entry.id   a673c8e7263cbfbc5056f25ebd0ee8f0
#
_cell.length_a   1.000
_cell.length_b   1.000
_cell.length_c   1.000
_cell.angle_alpha   90.00
_cell.angle_beta   90.00
_cell.angle_gamma   90.00
#
_symmetry.space_group_name_H-M   'P 1'
#
loop_
_entity.id
_entity.type
_entity.pdbx_description
1 polymer ?
#
loop_
_entity_poly.entity_id
_entity_poly.type
_entity_poly.pdbx_seq_one_letter_code
_entity_poly.pdbx_strand_id
1 'polypeptide(L)'
;ELRTALYKHINSLSYSGIDRVGTSSIVNRLTNDTNTVQNGVNMFIRLAVRAPFLVIGAAVMAVMIDVKLSIIFFIAAPLISGVIFLIMHKTIPMYKTTQKRLDRAALLTRENLEGTRVIRAFSRQGNEIKKFDEAVDGITTSSIAVGKISAILNPFAFMVMNLGIAAIIWFGGIRIDAGSLTQGELTAFVNYMTQILLALIVLANLIVTFTKAFASANRISEVFDVEPEVESKGENVDTAASERPIIEFKNVSFAYENAGEDSIDNISFTINKGETLGIIGGTGSGKSTLAMLIPCFYRTKSGEVVVYGKDVCKYDPDSLRRTIGYVPQKSVLFSGTVRENMQLRKKDASDEEIIAALKTAQAWEFVSKLTNGLDTAISQGGKNLSGGQKQRISIARALVGNPDILILDDSSSALDYATDLALRRAIASDMPDTTVIMISQ
;
A
#
# COMPACT_ATOMS: atom_id res chain seq x y z
N GLU A 1 1.03 -4.40 16.66
CA GLU A 1 -0.36 -3.94 16.89
C GLU A 1 -0.85 -3.02 15.79
N LEU A 2 -0.19 -1.84 15.51
CA LEU A 2 -0.62 -0.90 14.47
C LEU A 2 -0.73 -1.56 13.08
N ARG A 3 0.30 -2.32 12.66
CA ARG A 3 0.29 -3.04 11.38
C ARG A 3 -0.85 -4.05 11.28
N THR A 4 -1.13 -4.77 12.36
CA THR A 4 -2.23 -5.76 12.42
C THR A 4 -3.58 -5.06 12.36
N ALA A 5 -3.74 -3.95 13.07
CA ALA A 5 -4.96 -3.15 13.04
C ALA A 5 -5.22 -2.58 11.65
N LEU A 6 -4.18 -1.98 11.04
CA LEU A 6 -4.25 -1.44 9.68
C LEU A 6 -4.59 -2.53 8.65
N TYR A 7 -3.97 -3.71 8.74
CA TYR A 7 -4.26 -4.82 7.85
C TYR A 7 -5.70 -5.33 7.99
N LYS A 8 -6.20 -5.43 9.22
CA LYS A 8 -7.61 -5.80 9.48
C LYS A 8 -8.56 -4.78 8.87
N HIS A 9 -8.29 -3.48 9.09
CA HIS A 9 -9.11 -2.40 8.55
C HIS A 9 -9.09 -2.39 7.01
N ILE A 10 -7.92 -2.57 6.38
CA ILE A 10 -7.82 -2.65 4.91
C ILE A 10 -8.67 -3.81 4.36
N ASN A 11 -8.67 -4.96 5.02
CA ASN A 11 -9.49 -6.11 4.59
C ASN A 11 -10.99 -5.91 4.84
N SER A 12 -11.40 -4.92 5.63
CA SER A 12 -12.80 -4.54 5.82
C SER A 12 -13.26 -3.41 4.89
N LEU A 13 -12.34 -2.82 4.08
CA LEU A 13 -12.70 -1.75 3.15
C LEU A 13 -13.52 -2.26 1.97
N SER A 14 -14.47 -1.45 1.50
CA SER A 14 -15.14 -1.66 0.23
C SER A 14 -14.17 -1.53 -0.96
N TYR A 15 -14.57 -2.04 -2.12
CA TYR A 15 -13.80 -1.86 -3.36
C TYR A 15 -13.55 -0.39 -3.68
N SER A 16 -14.57 0.46 -3.54
CA SER A 16 -14.43 1.92 -3.71
C SER A 16 -13.43 2.52 -2.73
N GLY A 17 -13.41 2.06 -1.48
CA GLY A 17 -12.44 2.47 -0.48
C GLY A 17 -11.00 2.08 -0.85
N ILE A 18 -10.81 0.86 -1.39
CA ILE A 18 -9.50 0.39 -1.87
C ILE A 18 -9.06 1.21 -3.09
N ASP A 19 -9.94 1.50 -4.03
CA ASP A 19 -9.64 2.30 -5.23
C ASP A 19 -9.28 3.74 -4.87
N ARG A 20 -9.99 4.35 -3.92
CA ARG A 20 -9.70 5.70 -3.40
C ARG A 20 -8.30 5.82 -2.82
N VAL A 21 -7.87 4.87 -2.02
CA VAL A 21 -6.53 4.86 -1.41
C VAL A 21 -5.45 4.41 -2.38
N GLY A 22 -5.76 3.46 -3.23
CA GLY A 22 -4.87 2.81 -4.20
C GLY A 22 -4.00 1.72 -3.60
N THR A 23 -3.92 0.58 -4.25
CA THR A 23 -3.22 -0.63 -3.74
C THR A 23 -1.74 -0.38 -3.45
N SER A 24 -1.03 0.37 -4.31
CA SER A 24 0.39 0.69 -4.11
C SER A 24 0.61 1.57 -2.87
N SER A 25 -0.30 2.51 -2.62
CA SER A 25 -0.30 3.38 -1.44
C SER A 25 -0.55 2.57 -0.17
N ILE A 26 -1.51 1.65 -0.19
CA ILE A 26 -1.84 0.75 0.93
C ILE A 26 -0.61 -0.09 1.32
N VAL A 27 0.08 -0.69 0.36
CA VAL A 27 1.30 -1.48 0.61
C VAL A 27 2.39 -0.62 1.24
N ASN A 28 2.60 0.61 0.74
CA ASN A 28 3.58 1.53 1.30
C ASN A 28 3.24 1.96 2.74
N ARG A 29 1.95 2.18 3.05
CA ARG A 29 1.48 2.53 4.39
C ARG A 29 1.67 1.37 5.38
N LEU A 30 1.38 0.12 4.95
CA LEU A 30 1.61 -1.09 5.76
C LEU A 30 3.09 -1.36 6.05
N THR A 31 3.99 -0.96 5.17
CA THR A 31 5.43 -1.25 5.27
C THR A 31 6.22 -0.03 5.75
N ASN A 32 6.47 0.92 4.88
CA ASN A 32 7.37 2.04 5.13
C ASN A 32 6.82 3.04 6.14
N ASP A 33 5.53 3.43 6.01
CA ASP A 33 4.95 4.41 6.92
C ASP A 33 4.83 3.85 8.33
N THR A 34 4.42 2.59 8.49
CA THR A 34 4.38 1.94 9.81
C THR A 34 5.76 1.86 10.45
N ASN A 35 6.82 1.54 9.67
CA ASN A 35 8.20 1.55 10.18
C ASN A 35 8.66 2.96 10.58
N THR A 36 8.29 3.97 9.80
CA THR A 36 8.64 5.37 10.08
C THR A 36 7.98 5.86 11.37
N VAL A 37 6.70 5.53 11.59
CA VAL A 37 5.98 5.82 12.83
C VAL A 37 6.63 5.08 14.02
N GLN A 38 6.92 3.79 13.86
CA GLN A 38 7.60 3.00 14.90
C GLN A 38 8.93 3.60 15.30
N ASN A 39 9.74 4.03 14.33
CA ASN A 39 11.02 4.68 14.59
C ASN A 39 10.83 6.04 15.30
N GLY A 40 9.83 6.82 14.88
CA GLY A 40 9.48 8.07 15.53
C GLY A 40 9.09 7.87 17.00
N VAL A 41 8.21 6.92 17.29
CA VAL A 41 7.80 6.58 18.68
C VAL A 41 9.00 6.09 19.51
N ASN A 42 9.83 5.21 18.95
CA ASN A 42 11.03 4.72 19.64
C ASN A 42 11.99 5.88 19.98
N MET A 43 12.26 6.76 19.02
CA MET A 43 13.10 7.94 19.23
C MET A 43 12.47 8.91 20.25
N PHE A 44 11.15 9.07 20.24
CA PHE A 44 10.43 9.86 21.23
C PHE A 44 10.68 9.34 22.64
N ILE A 45 10.40 8.08 22.87
CA ILE A 45 10.53 7.46 24.20
C ILE A 45 11.99 7.56 24.71
N ARG A 46 12.97 7.32 23.83
CA ARG A 46 14.38 7.23 24.23
C ARG A 46 15.09 8.58 24.36
N LEU A 47 14.77 9.53 23.50
CA LEU A 47 15.58 10.72 23.30
C LEU A 47 14.84 12.05 23.53
N ALA A 48 13.52 12.10 23.29
CA ALA A 48 12.77 13.35 23.40
C ALA A 48 12.69 13.89 24.84
N VAL A 49 12.68 13.00 25.81
CA VAL A 49 12.77 13.40 27.25
C VAL A 49 14.22 13.60 27.66
N ARG A 50 15.10 12.69 27.24
CA ARG A 50 16.52 12.72 27.68
C ARG A 50 17.27 13.95 27.20
N ALA A 51 17.11 14.35 25.94
CA ALA A 51 17.94 15.43 25.38
C ALA A 51 17.61 16.81 25.98
N PRO A 52 16.35 17.26 26.12
CA PRO A 52 16.03 18.50 26.85
C PRO A 52 16.46 18.44 28.31
N PHE A 53 16.26 17.28 28.98
CA PHE A 53 16.66 17.12 30.38
C PHE A 53 18.18 17.27 30.57
N LEU A 54 18.98 16.75 29.63
CA LEU A 54 20.45 16.93 29.67
C LEU A 54 20.85 18.38 29.47
N VAL A 55 20.22 19.11 28.53
CA VAL A 55 20.53 20.52 28.28
C VAL A 55 20.17 21.39 29.51
N ILE A 56 18.93 21.23 29.98
CA ILE A 56 18.43 22.01 31.13
C ILE A 56 19.19 21.60 32.40
N GLY A 57 19.37 20.30 32.65
CA GLY A 57 20.07 19.78 33.81
C GLY A 57 21.54 20.26 33.88
N ALA A 58 22.25 20.17 32.74
CA ALA A 58 23.63 20.69 32.69
C ALA A 58 23.69 22.20 32.92
N ALA A 59 22.76 22.97 32.36
CA ALA A 59 22.70 24.43 32.61
C ALA A 59 22.38 24.76 34.07
N VAL A 60 21.41 24.07 34.68
CA VAL A 60 21.05 24.26 36.10
C VAL A 60 22.25 23.90 37.03
N MET A 61 22.86 22.74 36.79
CA MET A 61 24.03 22.30 37.58
C MET A 61 25.20 23.28 37.44
N ALA A 62 25.42 23.80 36.22
CA ALA A 62 26.44 24.82 36.01
C ALA A 62 26.15 26.12 36.84
N VAL A 63 24.90 26.60 36.84
CA VAL A 63 24.48 27.77 37.61
C VAL A 63 24.65 27.54 39.12
N MET A 64 24.37 26.32 39.60
CA MET A 64 24.54 25.98 41.02
C MET A 64 26.01 25.96 41.47
N ILE A 65 26.94 25.66 40.56
CA ILE A 65 28.39 25.70 40.86
C ILE A 65 28.91 27.15 40.81
N ASP A 66 28.72 27.84 39.70
CA ASP A 66 29.16 29.21 39.52
C ASP A 66 28.33 29.99 38.50
N VAL A 67 27.59 30.97 38.96
CA VAL A 67 26.66 31.78 38.14
C VAL A 67 27.41 32.56 37.04
N LYS A 68 28.60 33.11 37.37
CA LYS A 68 29.35 33.93 36.41
C LYS A 68 29.93 33.08 35.27
N LEU A 69 30.47 31.90 35.60
CA LEU A 69 31.04 31.01 34.62
C LEU A 69 29.93 30.38 33.73
N SER A 70 28.72 30.19 34.28
CA SER A 70 27.56 29.65 33.59
C SER A 70 27.06 30.53 32.44
N ILE A 71 27.35 31.84 32.43
CA ILE A 71 26.98 32.74 31.32
C ILE A 71 27.50 32.21 29.98
N ILE A 72 28.65 31.50 29.97
CA ILE A 72 29.21 30.91 28.76
C ILE A 72 28.23 29.92 28.12
N PHE A 73 27.50 29.13 28.92
CA PHE A 73 26.48 28.19 28.39
C PHE A 73 25.29 28.93 27.79
N PHE A 74 24.84 30.02 28.43
CA PHE A 74 23.72 30.84 27.94
C PHE A 74 24.04 31.60 26.65
N ILE A 75 25.33 31.74 26.31
CA ILE A 75 25.80 32.29 25.04
C ILE A 75 26.03 31.16 24.01
N ALA A 76 26.71 30.09 24.40
CA ALA A 76 27.11 29.02 23.50
C ALA A 76 25.90 28.18 23.01
N ALA A 77 24.95 27.84 23.88
CA ALA A 77 23.82 26.99 23.48
C ALA A 77 22.87 27.66 22.46
N PRO A 78 22.46 28.94 22.60
CA PRO A 78 21.72 29.65 21.56
C PRO A 78 22.52 29.83 20.26
N LEU A 79 23.83 30.07 20.35
CA LEU A 79 24.68 30.21 19.16
C LEU A 79 24.75 28.91 18.37
N ILE A 80 24.98 27.77 19.04
CA ILE A 80 24.97 26.44 18.44
C ILE A 80 23.59 26.13 17.82
N SER A 81 22.52 26.39 18.59
CA SER A 81 21.13 26.19 18.12
C SER A 81 20.81 27.04 16.89
N GLY A 82 21.27 28.29 16.83
CA GLY A 82 21.13 29.19 15.69
C GLY A 82 21.85 28.67 14.47
N VAL A 83 23.08 28.19 14.61
CA VAL A 83 23.83 27.56 13.48
C VAL A 83 23.12 26.33 12.98
N ILE A 84 22.66 25.43 13.86
CA ILE A 84 21.90 24.25 13.50
C ILE A 84 20.64 24.66 12.72
N PHE A 85 19.87 25.61 13.24
CA PHE A 85 18.63 26.09 12.62
C PHE A 85 18.87 26.66 11.21
N LEU A 86 19.87 27.53 11.03
CA LEU A 86 20.19 28.13 9.75
C LEU A 86 20.60 27.08 8.70
N ILE A 87 21.45 26.14 9.08
CA ILE A 87 21.88 25.06 8.18
C ILE A 87 20.72 24.17 7.84
N MET A 88 19.91 23.74 8.79
CA MET A 88 18.73 22.90 8.54
C MET A 88 17.68 23.60 7.69
N HIS A 89 17.40 24.88 7.93
CA HIS A 89 16.47 25.66 7.13
C HIS A 89 16.87 25.67 5.63
N LYS A 90 18.17 25.75 5.34
CA LYS A 90 18.70 25.72 3.98
C LYS A 90 18.79 24.33 3.39
N THR A 91 19.14 23.32 4.16
CA THR A 91 19.38 21.95 3.66
C THR A 91 18.10 21.14 3.48
N ILE A 92 17.05 21.34 4.29
CA ILE A 92 15.78 20.59 4.18
C ILE A 92 15.14 20.71 2.78
N PRO A 93 14.97 21.90 2.18
CA PRO A 93 14.40 22.02 0.82
C PRO A 93 15.32 21.40 -0.24
N MET A 94 16.64 21.45 -0.05
CA MET A 94 17.59 20.83 -0.96
C MET A 94 17.50 19.29 -0.91
N TYR A 95 17.34 18.70 0.28
CA TYR A 95 17.07 17.26 0.42
C TYR A 95 15.79 16.84 -0.29
N LYS A 96 14.71 17.63 -0.21
CA LYS A 96 13.47 17.37 -0.96
C LYS A 96 13.70 17.36 -2.48
N THR A 97 14.53 18.26 -2.98
CA THR A 97 14.89 18.33 -4.41
C THR A 97 15.71 17.11 -4.81
N THR A 98 16.69 16.71 -4.02
CA THR A 98 17.49 15.50 -4.23
C THR A 98 16.60 14.25 -4.26
N GLN A 99 15.64 14.16 -3.33
CA GLN A 99 14.70 13.05 -3.30
C GLN A 99 13.84 12.96 -4.58
N LYS A 100 13.31 14.10 -5.06
CA LYS A 100 12.56 14.12 -6.34
C LYS A 100 13.39 13.64 -7.52
N ARG A 101 14.69 13.97 -7.57
CA ARG A 101 15.61 13.49 -8.62
C ARG A 101 15.87 11.99 -8.49
N LEU A 102 16.01 11.47 -7.27
CA LEU A 102 16.13 10.04 -7.00
C LEU A 102 14.89 9.27 -7.44
N ASP A 103 13.70 9.80 -7.12
CA ASP A 103 12.42 9.20 -7.52
C ASP A 103 12.30 9.13 -9.06
N ARG A 104 12.78 10.18 -9.76
CA ARG A 104 12.84 10.18 -11.23
C ARG A 104 13.77 9.12 -11.80
N ALA A 105 14.97 8.94 -11.22
CA ALA A 105 15.89 7.88 -11.65
C ALA A 105 15.31 6.48 -11.38
N ALA A 106 14.64 6.29 -10.24
CA ALA A 106 13.95 5.06 -9.93
C ALA A 106 12.81 4.75 -10.92
N LEU A 107 12.05 5.78 -11.34
CA LEU A 107 11.01 5.66 -12.37
C LEU A 107 11.62 5.24 -13.71
N LEU A 108 12.68 5.91 -14.19
CA LEU A 108 13.39 5.55 -15.41
C LEU A 108 13.90 4.10 -15.38
N THR A 109 14.45 3.68 -14.23
CA THR A 109 14.89 2.29 -14.05
C THR A 109 13.73 1.30 -14.19
N ARG A 110 12.58 1.60 -13.58
CA ARG A 110 11.39 0.74 -13.67
C ARG A 110 10.88 0.65 -15.11
N GLU A 111 10.73 1.79 -15.79
CA GLU A 111 10.30 1.85 -17.19
C GLU A 111 11.26 1.07 -18.10
N ASN A 112 12.57 1.19 -17.89
CA ASN A 112 13.59 0.47 -18.65
C ASN A 112 13.52 -1.05 -18.42
N LEU A 113 13.30 -1.49 -17.18
CA LEU A 113 13.16 -2.92 -16.86
C LEU A 113 11.87 -3.52 -17.43
N GLU A 114 10.75 -2.82 -17.32
CA GLU A 114 9.48 -3.24 -17.91
C GLU A 114 9.52 -3.20 -19.43
N GLY A 115 10.12 -2.16 -20.02
CA GLY A 115 10.25 -1.93 -21.45
C GLY A 115 11.48 -2.58 -22.12
N THR A 116 12.24 -3.43 -21.43
CA THR A 116 13.55 -3.96 -21.95
C THR A 116 13.43 -4.59 -23.34
N ARG A 117 12.34 -5.33 -23.61
CA ARG A 117 12.11 -5.97 -24.92
C ARG A 117 11.89 -4.93 -26.03
N VAL A 118 11.15 -3.88 -25.74
CA VAL A 118 10.86 -2.77 -26.66
C VAL A 118 12.13 -1.99 -26.96
N ILE A 119 12.88 -1.61 -25.90
CA ILE A 119 14.14 -0.86 -26.02
C ILE A 119 15.14 -1.64 -26.89
N ARG A 120 15.25 -2.96 -26.70
CA ARG A 120 16.13 -3.82 -27.51
C ARG A 120 15.63 -3.98 -28.94
N ALA A 121 14.32 -4.17 -29.14
CA ALA A 121 13.74 -4.31 -30.47
C ALA A 121 13.96 -3.06 -31.35
N PHE A 122 13.97 -1.88 -30.76
CA PHE A 122 14.23 -0.62 -31.47
C PHE A 122 15.67 -0.11 -31.34
N SER A 123 16.59 -0.90 -30.78
CA SER A 123 18.01 -0.56 -30.60
C SER A 123 18.25 0.81 -29.92
N ARG A 124 17.42 1.11 -28.88
CA ARG A 124 17.43 2.39 -28.17
C ARG A 124 18.19 2.39 -26.85
N GLN A 125 18.99 1.34 -26.56
CA GLN A 125 19.75 1.19 -25.32
C GLN A 125 20.65 2.41 -25.03
N GLY A 126 21.36 2.92 -26.05
CA GLY A 126 22.23 4.08 -25.89
C GLY A 126 21.48 5.36 -25.45
N ASN A 127 20.26 5.57 -25.96
CA ASN A 127 19.45 6.71 -25.56
C ASN A 127 18.97 6.59 -24.11
N GLU A 128 18.59 5.38 -23.69
CA GLU A 128 18.12 5.16 -22.32
C GLU A 128 19.28 5.25 -21.30
N ILE A 129 20.48 4.77 -21.65
CA ILE A 129 21.68 4.96 -20.85
C ILE A 129 21.95 6.45 -20.66
N LYS A 130 21.91 7.23 -21.74
CA LYS A 130 22.14 8.69 -21.67
C LYS A 130 21.14 9.40 -20.76
N LYS A 131 19.84 9.06 -20.87
CA LYS A 131 18.79 9.62 -19.98
C LYS A 131 19.05 9.27 -18.51
N PHE A 132 19.50 8.03 -18.25
CA PHE A 132 19.80 7.59 -16.90
C PHE A 132 21.05 8.30 -16.35
N ASP A 133 22.09 8.46 -17.15
CA ASP A 133 23.31 9.21 -16.78
C ASP A 133 22.99 10.67 -16.44
N GLU A 134 22.18 11.34 -17.25
CA GLU A 134 21.71 12.71 -16.98
C GLU A 134 20.93 12.80 -15.64
N ALA A 135 20.09 11.80 -15.35
CA ALA A 135 19.36 11.74 -14.08
C ALA A 135 20.32 11.52 -12.88
N VAL A 136 21.29 10.63 -13.02
CA VAL A 136 22.34 10.35 -12.00
C VAL A 136 23.23 11.57 -11.77
N ASP A 137 23.66 12.25 -12.81
CA ASP A 137 24.41 13.51 -12.71
C ASP A 137 23.62 14.59 -11.96
N GLY A 138 22.35 14.68 -12.24
CA GLY A 138 21.43 15.54 -11.50
C GLY A 138 21.35 15.21 -10.01
N ILE A 139 21.29 13.94 -9.65
CA ILE A 139 21.32 13.46 -8.25
C ILE A 139 22.67 13.80 -7.61
N THR A 140 23.75 13.48 -8.29
CA THR A 140 25.13 13.70 -7.83
C THR A 140 25.38 15.17 -7.51
N THR A 141 25.06 16.05 -8.46
CA THR A 141 25.19 17.52 -8.28
C THR A 141 24.39 18.03 -7.08
N SER A 142 23.14 17.58 -6.94
CA SER A 142 22.30 17.96 -5.79
C SER A 142 22.85 17.44 -4.47
N SER A 143 23.28 16.18 -4.43
CA SER A 143 23.80 15.54 -3.23
C SER A 143 25.10 16.21 -2.77
N ILE A 144 25.98 16.55 -3.70
CA ILE A 144 27.21 17.30 -3.39
C ILE A 144 26.87 18.69 -2.83
N ALA A 145 25.91 19.40 -3.44
CA ALA A 145 25.50 20.72 -2.94
C ALA A 145 24.93 20.64 -1.52
N VAL A 146 24.06 19.67 -1.23
CA VAL A 146 23.54 19.41 0.11
C VAL A 146 24.68 19.03 1.07
N GLY A 147 25.56 18.11 0.62
CA GLY A 147 26.69 17.64 1.40
C GLY A 147 27.64 18.76 1.81
N LYS A 148 27.98 19.66 0.91
CA LYS A 148 28.83 20.84 1.20
C LYS A 148 28.27 21.72 2.30
N ILE A 149 26.97 22.01 2.27
CA ILE A 149 26.32 22.85 3.29
C ILE A 149 26.19 22.08 4.61
N SER A 150 25.78 20.81 4.56
CA SER A 150 25.64 19.99 5.76
C SER A 150 27.00 19.72 6.44
N ALA A 151 28.08 19.60 5.67
CA ALA A 151 29.42 19.38 6.19
C ALA A 151 29.94 20.53 7.07
N ILE A 152 29.41 21.75 6.89
CA ILE A 152 29.77 22.92 7.70
C ILE A 152 29.24 22.81 9.13
N LEU A 153 28.17 22.03 9.36
CA LEU A 153 27.51 21.94 10.67
C LEU A 153 28.45 21.51 11.78
N ASN A 154 29.14 20.39 11.60
CA ASN A 154 29.98 19.82 12.64
C ASN A 154 31.20 20.72 12.97
N PRO A 155 32.01 21.21 11.99
CA PRO A 155 33.10 22.09 12.26
C PRO A 155 32.68 23.37 13.03
N PHE A 156 31.56 24.00 12.65
CA PHE A 156 31.06 25.19 13.33
C PHE A 156 30.57 24.90 14.76
N ALA A 157 29.83 23.81 14.94
CA ALA A 157 29.34 23.41 16.26
C ALA A 157 30.51 23.08 17.18
N PHE A 158 31.52 22.35 16.71
CA PHE A 158 32.74 22.05 17.47
C PHE A 158 33.61 23.29 17.71
N MET A 159 33.65 24.22 16.75
CA MET A 159 34.38 25.48 16.95
C MET A 159 33.76 26.29 18.10
N VAL A 160 32.44 26.47 18.12
CA VAL A 160 31.73 27.17 19.22
C VAL A 160 31.93 26.46 20.54
N MET A 161 31.83 25.14 20.57
CA MET A 161 32.09 24.35 21.79
C MET A 161 33.51 24.54 22.29
N ASN A 162 34.52 24.42 21.43
CA ASN A 162 35.93 24.53 21.83
C ASN A 162 36.27 25.94 22.29
N LEU A 163 35.71 26.98 21.65
CA LEU A 163 35.85 28.37 22.16
C LEU A 163 35.19 28.54 23.53
N GLY A 164 34.02 27.91 23.74
CA GLY A 164 33.37 27.88 25.04
C GLY A 164 34.21 27.16 26.09
N ILE A 165 34.80 26.00 25.74
CA ILE A 165 35.70 25.28 26.65
C ILE A 165 36.96 26.10 26.97
N ALA A 166 37.57 26.75 25.99
CA ALA A 166 38.74 27.63 26.20
C ALA A 166 38.37 28.78 27.12
N ALA A 167 37.19 29.40 26.95
CA ALA A 167 36.70 30.44 27.85
C ALA A 167 36.47 29.90 29.29
N ILE A 168 35.86 28.69 29.40
CA ILE A 168 35.64 28.03 30.70
C ILE A 168 37.00 27.80 31.42
N ILE A 169 38.01 27.31 30.72
CA ILE A 169 39.33 27.04 31.27
C ILE A 169 40.00 28.35 31.67
N TRP A 170 39.95 29.39 30.83
CA TRP A 170 40.59 30.68 31.12
C TRP A 170 39.94 31.37 32.31
N PHE A 171 38.64 31.60 32.29
CA PHE A 171 37.95 32.29 33.39
C PHE A 171 37.82 31.43 34.65
N GLY A 172 37.68 30.09 34.47
CA GLY A 172 37.68 29.13 35.57
C GLY A 172 39.03 29.05 36.28
N GLY A 173 40.16 29.10 35.54
CA GLY A 173 41.49 29.18 36.12
C GLY A 173 41.68 30.41 37.01
N ILE A 174 41.25 31.60 36.57
CA ILE A 174 41.27 32.81 37.37
C ILE A 174 40.45 32.66 38.68
N ARG A 175 39.31 31.92 38.61
CA ARG A 175 38.45 31.70 39.77
C ARG A 175 39.00 30.64 40.72
N ILE A 176 39.77 29.67 40.22
CA ILE A 176 40.51 28.71 41.05
C ILE A 176 41.62 29.44 41.83
N ASP A 177 42.38 30.28 41.14
CA ASP A 177 43.42 31.08 41.78
C ASP A 177 42.87 32.02 42.86
N ALA A 178 41.68 32.57 42.66
CA ALA A 178 40.92 33.35 43.62
C ALA A 178 40.27 32.50 44.74
N GLY A 179 40.42 31.19 44.75
CA GLY A 179 39.85 30.26 45.73
C GLY A 179 38.34 30.08 45.67
N SER A 180 37.68 30.56 44.66
CA SER A 180 36.21 30.51 44.50
C SER A 180 35.69 29.32 43.66
N LEU A 181 36.58 28.52 43.09
CA LEU A 181 36.24 27.31 42.29
C LEU A 181 37.31 26.24 42.53
N THR A 182 36.90 24.98 42.49
CA THR A 182 37.82 23.83 42.56
C THR A 182 38.16 23.30 41.18
N GLN A 183 39.27 22.54 41.03
CA GLN A 183 39.65 21.91 39.78
C GLN A 183 38.62 20.88 39.31
N GLY A 184 37.94 20.17 40.24
CA GLY A 184 36.88 19.23 39.98
C GLY A 184 35.63 19.91 39.35
N GLU A 185 35.25 21.05 39.89
CA GLU A 185 34.14 21.85 39.35
C GLU A 185 34.44 22.40 37.97
N LEU A 186 35.69 22.85 37.71
CA LEU A 186 36.10 23.24 36.36
C LEU A 186 35.96 22.07 35.34
N THR A 187 36.38 20.89 35.75
CA THR A 187 36.24 19.68 34.93
C THR A 187 34.76 19.36 34.66
N ALA A 188 33.88 19.55 35.65
CA ALA A 188 32.45 19.39 35.50
C ALA A 188 31.87 20.36 34.43
N PHE A 189 32.30 21.64 34.43
CA PHE A 189 31.91 22.62 33.42
C PHE A 189 32.27 22.18 32.01
N VAL A 190 33.47 21.66 31.77
CA VAL A 190 33.90 21.13 30.47
C VAL A 190 33.02 19.95 30.02
N ASN A 191 32.71 19.05 30.96
CA ASN A 191 31.82 17.92 30.68
C ASN A 191 30.38 18.38 30.35
N TYR A 192 29.83 19.35 31.08
CA TYR A 192 28.51 19.91 30.81
C TYR A 192 28.44 20.57 29.42
N MET A 193 29.49 21.32 29.00
CA MET A 193 29.57 21.92 27.69
C MET A 193 29.49 20.85 26.58
N THR A 194 30.25 19.78 26.74
CA THR A 194 30.23 18.64 25.77
C THR A 194 28.86 17.97 25.73
N GLN A 195 28.21 17.74 26.87
CA GLN A 195 26.88 17.14 26.94
C GLN A 195 25.82 18.03 26.30
N ILE A 196 25.87 19.35 26.49
CA ILE A 196 24.94 20.30 25.86
C ILE A 196 25.07 20.23 24.33
N LEU A 197 26.29 20.22 23.77
CA LEU A 197 26.50 20.11 22.32
C LEU A 197 25.90 18.83 21.78
N LEU A 198 26.23 17.67 22.38
CA LEU A 198 25.71 16.37 21.93
C LEU A 198 24.18 16.32 22.01
N ALA A 199 23.61 16.85 23.10
CA ALA A 199 22.15 16.89 23.24
C ALA A 199 21.47 17.80 22.22
N LEU A 200 22.05 18.93 21.84
CA LEU A 200 21.53 19.84 20.82
C LEU A 200 21.56 19.20 19.42
N ILE A 201 22.64 18.46 19.08
CA ILE A 201 22.70 17.71 17.82
C ILE A 201 21.63 16.62 17.77
N VAL A 202 21.40 15.91 18.88
CA VAL A 202 20.34 14.90 18.98
C VAL A 202 18.95 15.54 18.80
N LEU A 203 18.70 16.69 19.45
CA LEU A 203 17.43 17.42 19.31
C LEU A 203 17.15 17.83 17.87
N ALA A 204 18.17 18.32 17.16
CA ALA A 204 18.04 18.65 15.74
C ALA A 204 17.61 17.46 14.88
N ASN A 205 18.22 16.30 15.10
CA ASN A 205 17.85 15.07 14.38
C ASN A 205 16.44 14.56 14.76
N LEU A 206 16.03 14.74 16.02
CA LEU A 206 14.69 14.39 16.48
C LEU A 206 13.60 15.17 15.75
N ILE A 207 13.77 16.47 15.54
CA ILE A 207 12.80 17.31 14.82
C ILE A 207 12.53 16.74 13.43
N VAL A 208 13.59 16.37 12.68
CA VAL A 208 13.45 15.77 11.34
C VAL A 208 12.73 14.43 11.41
N THR A 209 13.11 13.58 12.36
CA THR A 209 12.50 12.25 12.53
C THR A 209 11.02 12.35 12.88
N PHE A 210 10.65 13.25 13.79
CA PHE A 210 9.26 13.48 14.18
C PHE A 210 8.41 14.05 13.04
N THR A 211 8.94 14.99 12.28
CA THR A 211 8.22 15.53 11.11
C THR A 211 7.87 14.41 10.11
N LYS A 212 8.81 13.51 9.86
CA LYS A 212 8.57 12.34 8.99
C LYS A 212 7.56 11.36 9.61
N ALA A 213 7.73 11.05 10.90
CA ALA A 213 6.85 10.12 11.60
C ALA A 213 5.41 10.63 11.67
N PHE A 214 5.23 11.94 11.94
CA PHE A 214 3.92 12.58 11.96
C PHE A 214 3.26 12.58 10.60
N ALA A 215 4.00 12.90 9.54
CA ALA A 215 3.48 12.81 8.17
C ALA A 215 3.06 11.38 7.78
N SER A 216 3.83 10.36 8.20
CA SER A 216 3.48 8.96 7.99
C SER A 216 2.28 8.53 8.83
N ALA A 217 2.17 9.02 10.07
CA ALA A 217 1.00 8.77 10.93
C ALA A 217 -0.28 9.34 10.33
N ASN A 218 -0.24 10.56 9.78
CA ASN A 218 -1.39 11.17 9.11
C ASN A 218 -1.84 10.34 7.90
N ARG A 219 -0.90 9.87 7.06
CA ARG A 219 -1.25 8.98 5.92
C ARG A 219 -1.85 7.65 6.35
N ILE A 220 -1.44 7.12 7.50
CA ILE A 220 -2.06 5.92 8.08
C ILE A 220 -3.46 6.25 8.61
N SER A 221 -3.63 7.40 9.27
CA SER A 221 -4.94 7.87 9.74
C SER A 221 -5.94 8.02 8.60
N GLU A 222 -5.53 8.59 7.46
CA GLU A 222 -6.36 8.70 6.26
C GLU A 222 -6.93 7.34 5.79
N VAL A 223 -6.24 6.23 6.02
CA VAL A 223 -6.78 4.90 5.71
C VAL A 223 -7.86 4.50 6.73
N PHE A 224 -7.63 4.76 8.01
CA PHE A 224 -8.63 4.48 9.05
C PHE A 224 -9.87 5.37 8.94
N ASP A 225 -9.75 6.54 8.31
CA ASP A 225 -10.87 7.46 8.07
C ASP A 225 -11.76 7.00 6.90
N VAL A 226 -11.28 6.05 6.08
CA VAL A 226 -12.13 5.41 5.05
C VAL A 226 -13.05 4.42 5.75
N GLU A 227 -14.35 4.64 5.63
CA GLU A 227 -15.35 3.77 6.23
C GLU A 227 -15.21 2.33 5.67
N PRO A 228 -15.23 1.30 6.54
CA PRO A 228 -15.26 -0.08 6.11
C PRO A 228 -16.50 -0.35 5.27
N GLU A 229 -16.45 -1.39 4.44
CA GLU A 229 -17.67 -1.94 3.85
C GLU A 229 -18.59 -2.25 5.03
N VAL A 230 -19.76 -1.57 5.06
CA VAL A 230 -20.67 -1.76 6.17
C VAL A 230 -20.92 -3.26 6.27
N GLU A 231 -20.47 -3.87 7.36
CA GLU A 231 -20.98 -5.16 7.78
C GLU A 231 -22.48 -4.95 8.02
N SER A 232 -23.23 -4.84 6.93
CA SER A 232 -24.68 -4.92 7.09
C SER A 232 -24.88 -6.31 7.67
N LYS A 233 -25.43 -6.38 8.84
CA LYS A 233 -26.14 -7.59 9.30
C LYS A 233 -27.35 -7.72 8.40
N GLY A 234 -27.08 -7.79 7.07
CA GLY A 234 -28.08 -7.98 6.04
C GLY A 234 -28.72 -9.34 6.23
N GLU A 235 -29.82 -9.53 5.59
CA GLU A 235 -30.47 -10.84 5.60
C GLU A 235 -29.66 -11.82 4.76
N ASN A 236 -29.65 -13.09 5.17
CA ASN A 236 -29.11 -14.14 4.33
C ASN A 236 -29.93 -14.28 3.05
N VAL A 237 -29.28 -14.71 1.99
CA VAL A 237 -29.97 -15.01 0.71
C VAL A 237 -30.88 -16.21 0.92
N ASP A 238 -32.15 -16.05 0.58
CA ASP A 238 -33.07 -17.18 0.48
C ASP A 238 -33.19 -17.61 -1.00
N THR A 239 -32.54 -18.71 -1.34
CA THR A 239 -32.53 -19.27 -2.71
C THR A 239 -33.82 -20.02 -3.07
N ALA A 240 -34.72 -20.21 -2.12
CA ALA A 240 -35.97 -20.97 -2.32
C ALA A 240 -37.09 -20.15 -3.00
N ALA A 241 -36.93 -18.83 -3.13
CA ALA A 241 -37.90 -17.93 -3.76
C ALA A 241 -37.86 -18.03 -5.31
N SER A 242 -38.38 -19.09 -5.87
CA SER A 242 -38.14 -19.52 -7.27
C SER A 242 -39.07 -18.97 -8.37
N GLU A 243 -40.04 -18.13 -8.07
CA GLU A 243 -40.98 -17.60 -9.07
C GLU A 243 -40.61 -16.22 -9.67
N ARG A 244 -39.47 -15.64 -9.27
CA ARG A 244 -39.03 -14.31 -9.72
C ARG A 244 -37.76 -14.40 -10.55
N PRO A 245 -37.48 -13.37 -11.39
CA PRO A 245 -36.18 -13.25 -12.02
C PRO A 245 -35.07 -13.35 -10.98
N ILE A 246 -34.02 -14.10 -11.28
CA ILE A 246 -32.90 -14.25 -10.34
C ILE A 246 -32.10 -12.96 -10.22
N ILE A 247 -32.00 -12.20 -11.32
CA ILE A 247 -31.33 -10.91 -11.37
C ILE A 247 -32.23 -9.90 -12.08
N GLU A 248 -32.34 -8.69 -11.53
CA GLU A 248 -33.10 -7.61 -12.12
C GLU A 248 -32.35 -6.28 -11.92
N PHE A 249 -32.14 -5.56 -12.99
CA PHE A 249 -31.63 -4.18 -12.99
C PHE A 249 -32.81 -3.23 -13.21
N LYS A 250 -32.98 -2.24 -12.34
CA LYS A 250 -34.08 -1.27 -12.37
C LYS A 250 -33.52 0.15 -12.46
N ASN A 251 -33.51 0.72 -13.65
CA ASN A 251 -33.05 2.09 -13.93
C ASN A 251 -31.68 2.40 -13.27
N VAL A 252 -30.74 1.47 -13.41
CA VAL A 252 -29.44 1.52 -12.74
C VAL A 252 -28.51 2.50 -13.44
N SER A 253 -28.00 3.48 -12.68
CA SER A 253 -26.89 4.34 -13.10
C SER A 253 -25.73 4.23 -12.09
N PHE A 254 -24.51 4.29 -12.60
CA PHE A 254 -23.29 4.20 -11.77
C PHE A 254 -22.15 5.03 -12.34
N ALA A 255 -21.40 5.72 -11.46
CA ALA A 255 -20.15 6.38 -11.75
C ALA A 255 -19.07 5.96 -10.76
N TYR A 256 -17.84 5.79 -11.21
CA TYR A 256 -16.70 5.66 -10.31
C TYR A 256 -16.41 6.97 -9.59
N GLU A 257 -15.87 6.88 -8.37
CA GLU A 257 -15.45 8.06 -7.61
C GLU A 257 -14.42 8.87 -8.44
N ASN A 258 -14.65 10.16 -8.61
CA ASN A 258 -13.88 11.07 -9.47
C ASN A 258 -14.03 10.87 -11.01
N ALA A 259 -14.97 10.06 -11.48
CA ALA A 259 -15.32 10.05 -12.90
C ALA A 259 -16.17 11.28 -13.25
N GLY A 260 -15.86 11.92 -14.38
CA GLY A 260 -16.63 13.09 -14.86
C GLY A 260 -18.00 12.73 -15.44
N GLU A 261 -18.20 11.46 -15.82
CA GLU A 261 -19.41 10.95 -16.48
C GLU A 261 -19.82 9.60 -15.86
N ASP A 262 -21.10 9.25 -16.01
CA ASP A 262 -21.62 7.96 -15.57
C ASP A 262 -21.08 6.83 -16.45
N SER A 263 -20.56 5.79 -15.85
CA SER A 263 -20.06 4.60 -16.55
C SER A 263 -21.19 3.67 -16.99
N ILE A 264 -22.33 3.75 -16.32
CA ILE A 264 -23.59 3.09 -16.63
C ILE A 264 -24.70 4.11 -16.44
N ASP A 265 -25.60 4.22 -17.40
CA ASP A 265 -26.73 5.16 -17.34
C ASP A 265 -28.03 4.47 -17.67
N ASN A 266 -28.97 4.53 -16.72
CA ASN A 266 -30.38 4.10 -16.85
C ASN A 266 -30.59 2.70 -17.45
N ILE A 267 -29.83 1.69 -16.99
CA ILE A 267 -29.92 0.31 -17.49
C ILE A 267 -31.01 -0.45 -16.75
N SER A 268 -31.87 -1.14 -17.52
CA SER A 268 -32.94 -2.00 -17.00
C SER A 268 -33.02 -3.30 -17.82
N PHE A 269 -32.96 -4.46 -17.14
CA PHE A 269 -33.17 -5.79 -17.73
C PHE A 269 -33.42 -6.82 -16.62
N THR A 270 -33.87 -8.01 -17.00
CA THR A 270 -34.10 -9.15 -16.10
C THR A 270 -33.45 -10.41 -16.64
N ILE A 271 -33.01 -11.31 -15.74
CA ILE A 271 -32.46 -12.62 -16.07
C ILE A 271 -33.19 -13.64 -15.18
N ASN A 272 -33.75 -14.69 -15.81
CA ASN A 272 -34.38 -15.79 -15.10
C ASN A 272 -33.36 -16.85 -14.69
N LYS A 273 -33.71 -17.71 -13.74
CA LYS A 273 -32.87 -18.81 -13.28
C LYS A 273 -32.56 -19.76 -14.45
N GLY A 274 -31.28 -20.13 -14.57
CA GLY A 274 -30.78 -21.02 -15.64
C GLY A 274 -30.63 -20.38 -17.02
N GLU A 275 -30.94 -19.07 -17.15
CA GLU A 275 -30.69 -18.35 -18.42
C GLU A 275 -29.20 -17.95 -18.57
N THR A 276 -28.80 -17.84 -19.84
CA THR A 276 -27.48 -17.28 -20.19
C THR A 276 -27.65 -15.92 -20.84
N LEU A 277 -27.10 -14.88 -20.21
CA LEU A 277 -27.02 -13.53 -20.74
C LEU A 277 -25.63 -13.28 -21.35
N GLY A 278 -25.57 -12.94 -22.64
CA GLY A 278 -24.36 -12.44 -23.31
C GLY A 278 -24.34 -10.91 -23.33
N ILE A 279 -23.26 -10.31 -22.82
CA ILE A 279 -23.04 -8.85 -22.86
C ILE A 279 -21.88 -8.58 -23.81
N ILE A 280 -22.16 -7.91 -24.94
CA ILE A 280 -21.17 -7.61 -25.98
C ILE A 280 -21.06 -6.09 -26.14
N GLY A 281 -19.85 -5.60 -26.41
CA GLY A 281 -19.61 -4.18 -26.67
C GLY A 281 -18.13 -3.81 -26.64
N GLY A 282 -17.79 -2.61 -27.09
CA GLY A 282 -16.42 -2.11 -27.11
C GLY A 282 -15.77 -1.97 -25.74
N THR A 283 -14.45 -1.81 -25.74
CA THR A 283 -13.70 -1.50 -24.51
C THR A 283 -14.18 -0.16 -23.92
N GLY A 284 -14.36 -0.10 -22.60
CA GLY A 284 -14.84 1.12 -21.93
C GLY A 284 -16.36 1.31 -21.92
N SER A 285 -17.17 0.40 -22.50
CA SER A 285 -18.64 0.52 -22.53
C SER A 285 -19.36 0.13 -21.23
N GLY A 286 -18.66 -0.05 -20.11
CA GLY A 286 -19.27 -0.34 -18.81
C GLY A 286 -19.62 -1.81 -18.52
N LYS A 287 -19.28 -2.78 -19.42
CA LYS A 287 -19.62 -4.20 -19.24
C LYS A 287 -19.14 -4.81 -17.93
N SER A 288 -17.85 -4.68 -17.65
CA SER A 288 -17.27 -5.20 -16.40
C SER A 288 -17.84 -4.48 -15.18
N THR A 289 -18.12 -3.16 -15.32
CA THR A 289 -18.76 -2.38 -14.26
C THR A 289 -20.15 -2.93 -13.93
N LEU A 290 -20.94 -3.25 -14.94
CA LEU A 290 -22.26 -3.85 -14.76
C LEU A 290 -22.17 -5.20 -14.02
N ALA A 291 -21.20 -6.05 -14.39
CA ALA A 291 -20.97 -7.32 -13.71
C ALA A 291 -20.55 -7.15 -12.24
N MET A 292 -19.78 -6.10 -11.91
CA MET A 292 -19.31 -5.81 -10.56
C MET A 292 -20.41 -5.29 -9.62
N LEU A 293 -21.53 -4.79 -10.15
CA LEU A 293 -22.67 -4.37 -9.36
C LEU A 293 -23.47 -5.54 -8.77
N ILE A 294 -23.47 -6.70 -9.44
CA ILE A 294 -24.25 -7.88 -9.00
C ILE A 294 -23.74 -8.45 -7.65
N PRO A 295 -22.41 -8.65 -7.41
CA PRO A 295 -21.91 -9.05 -6.11
C PRO A 295 -21.79 -7.89 -5.11
N CYS A 296 -22.40 -6.74 -5.42
CA CYS A 296 -22.33 -5.49 -4.64
C CYS A 296 -20.89 -5.09 -4.31
N PHE A 297 -19.97 -5.17 -5.30
CA PHE A 297 -18.61 -4.62 -5.14
C PHE A 297 -18.62 -3.09 -5.14
N TYR A 298 -19.60 -2.50 -5.85
CA TYR A 298 -19.88 -1.08 -5.86
C TYR A 298 -21.37 -0.86 -5.65
N ARG A 299 -21.73 0.29 -5.08
CA ARG A 299 -23.14 0.71 -4.92
C ARG A 299 -23.59 1.54 -6.11
N THR A 300 -24.84 1.39 -6.52
CA THR A 300 -25.44 2.18 -7.60
C THR A 300 -25.55 3.66 -7.17
N LYS A 301 -25.42 4.56 -8.14
CA LYS A 301 -25.70 5.99 -7.97
C LYS A 301 -27.23 6.26 -7.93
N SER A 302 -27.97 5.58 -8.79
CA SER A 302 -29.42 5.57 -8.83
C SER A 302 -29.93 4.22 -9.32
N GLY A 303 -31.22 3.93 -9.07
CA GLY A 303 -31.79 2.62 -9.35
C GLY A 303 -31.36 1.55 -8.36
N GLU A 304 -31.74 0.32 -8.61
CA GLU A 304 -31.39 -0.82 -7.75
C GLU A 304 -31.04 -2.07 -8.57
N VAL A 305 -30.08 -2.84 -8.09
CA VAL A 305 -29.76 -4.18 -8.58
C VAL A 305 -30.38 -5.17 -7.61
N VAL A 306 -31.26 -6.00 -8.10
CA VAL A 306 -32.03 -6.96 -7.32
C VAL A 306 -31.55 -8.37 -7.66
N VAL A 307 -31.25 -9.17 -6.65
CA VAL A 307 -30.94 -10.59 -6.76
C VAL A 307 -31.86 -11.36 -5.83
N TYR A 308 -32.49 -12.44 -6.30
CA TYR A 308 -33.54 -13.17 -5.56
C TYR A 308 -34.67 -12.28 -5.00
N GLY A 309 -35.05 -11.24 -5.78
CA GLY A 309 -36.14 -10.34 -5.42
C GLY A 309 -35.83 -9.27 -4.38
N LYS A 310 -34.57 -9.12 -3.99
CA LYS A 310 -34.12 -8.11 -3.03
C LYS A 310 -32.87 -7.39 -3.51
N ASP A 311 -32.74 -6.10 -3.18
CA ASP A 311 -31.59 -5.27 -3.49
C ASP A 311 -30.28 -5.91 -2.92
N VAL A 312 -29.27 -6.05 -3.77
CA VAL A 312 -27.98 -6.68 -3.44
C VAL A 312 -27.28 -6.05 -2.26
N CYS A 313 -27.45 -4.74 -2.04
CA CYS A 313 -26.83 -4.02 -0.94
C CYS A 313 -27.55 -4.19 0.41
N LYS A 314 -28.68 -4.92 0.44
CA LYS A 314 -29.43 -5.26 1.67
C LYS A 314 -29.10 -6.66 2.19
N TYR A 315 -28.37 -7.45 1.42
CA TYR A 315 -27.89 -8.76 1.85
C TYR A 315 -26.63 -8.65 2.71
N ASP A 316 -26.41 -9.70 3.49
CA ASP A 316 -25.08 -9.98 4.02
C ASP A 316 -24.12 -10.27 2.84
N PRO A 317 -23.01 -9.49 2.70
CA PRO A 317 -22.12 -9.64 1.56
C PRO A 317 -21.56 -11.06 1.37
N ASP A 318 -21.25 -11.75 2.46
CA ASP A 318 -20.74 -13.11 2.41
C ASP A 318 -21.79 -14.09 1.92
N SER A 319 -23.04 -13.93 2.38
CA SER A 319 -24.16 -14.76 1.96
C SER A 319 -24.45 -14.56 0.46
N LEU A 320 -24.48 -13.31 -0.03
CA LEU A 320 -24.69 -13.01 -1.46
C LEU A 320 -23.56 -13.56 -2.30
N ARG A 321 -22.30 -13.28 -1.95
CA ARG A 321 -21.13 -13.69 -2.74
C ARG A 321 -20.92 -15.19 -2.77
N ARG A 322 -21.44 -15.94 -1.80
CA ARG A 322 -21.45 -17.42 -1.84
C ARG A 322 -22.34 -17.98 -2.94
N THR A 323 -23.40 -17.30 -3.36
CA THR A 323 -24.24 -17.75 -4.46
C THR A 323 -23.64 -17.43 -5.84
N ILE A 324 -22.65 -16.52 -5.90
CA ILE A 324 -22.08 -15.99 -7.14
C ILE A 324 -20.68 -16.56 -7.38
N GLY A 325 -20.45 -17.19 -8.52
CA GLY A 325 -19.13 -17.50 -9.06
C GLY A 325 -18.65 -16.35 -9.95
N TYR A 326 -17.60 -15.63 -9.56
CA TYR A 326 -17.09 -14.49 -10.32
C TYR A 326 -15.70 -14.79 -10.89
N VAL A 327 -15.55 -14.69 -12.21
CA VAL A 327 -14.27 -14.82 -12.92
C VAL A 327 -13.90 -13.46 -13.51
N PRO A 328 -12.91 -12.77 -12.95
CA PRO A 328 -12.49 -11.46 -13.45
C PRO A 328 -11.73 -11.57 -14.77
N GLN A 329 -11.73 -10.52 -15.57
CA GLN A 329 -10.99 -10.41 -16.83
C GLN A 329 -9.51 -10.79 -16.66
N LYS A 330 -8.86 -10.31 -15.61
CA LYS A 330 -7.49 -10.69 -15.29
C LYS A 330 -7.45 -11.83 -14.28
N SER A 331 -7.05 -13.01 -14.74
CA SER A 331 -6.89 -14.18 -13.87
C SER A 331 -5.81 -13.96 -12.82
N VAL A 332 -6.20 -14.00 -11.55
CA VAL A 332 -5.30 -13.89 -10.39
C VAL A 332 -5.29 -15.22 -9.64
N LEU A 333 -4.10 -15.85 -9.57
CA LEU A 333 -3.88 -17.03 -8.76
C LEU A 333 -2.96 -16.68 -7.58
N PHE A 334 -3.26 -17.26 -6.43
CA PHE A 334 -2.48 -17.07 -5.22
C PHE A 334 -1.35 -18.11 -5.13
N SER A 335 -0.26 -17.72 -4.47
CA SER A 335 0.82 -18.65 -4.14
C SER A 335 0.28 -19.75 -3.23
N GLY A 336 0.65 -21.00 -3.50
CA GLY A 336 0.15 -22.17 -2.82
C GLY A 336 -0.01 -23.32 -3.79
N THR A 337 -0.96 -24.21 -3.57
CA THR A 337 -1.27 -25.34 -4.46
C THR A 337 -2.48 -25.07 -5.35
N VAL A 338 -2.72 -25.92 -6.35
CA VAL A 338 -3.98 -25.91 -7.13
C VAL A 338 -5.15 -26.10 -6.16
N ARG A 339 -5.07 -27.06 -5.26
CA ARG A 339 -6.08 -27.35 -4.22
C ARG A 339 -6.41 -26.09 -3.40
N GLU A 340 -5.40 -25.43 -2.83
CA GLU A 340 -5.60 -24.21 -2.04
C GLU A 340 -6.27 -23.09 -2.83
N ASN A 341 -5.94 -22.94 -4.11
CA ASN A 341 -6.62 -21.97 -4.98
C ASN A 341 -8.10 -22.33 -5.21
N MET A 342 -8.47 -23.62 -5.29
CA MET A 342 -9.86 -24.04 -5.39
C MET A 342 -10.62 -23.80 -4.06
N GLN A 343 -9.98 -24.10 -2.95
CA GLN A 343 -10.53 -23.96 -1.60
C GLN A 343 -10.75 -22.50 -1.16
N LEU A 344 -10.24 -21.52 -1.91
CA LEU A 344 -10.61 -20.10 -1.69
C LEU A 344 -12.12 -19.86 -1.85
N ARG A 345 -12.79 -20.60 -2.71
CA ARG A 345 -14.24 -20.50 -2.90
C ARG A 345 -15.02 -21.28 -1.81
N LYS A 346 -14.62 -22.50 -1.55
CA LYS A 346 -15.24 -23.41 -0.57
C LYS A 346 -14.12 -24.11 0.20
N LYS A 347 -13.90 -23.71 1.45
CA LYS A 347 -12.76 -24.15 2.27
C LYS A 347 -12.72 -25.68 2.48
N ASP A 348 -13.87 -26.29 2.56
CA ASP A 348 -14.09 -27.73 2.80
C ASP A 348 -14.44 -28.48 1.52
N ALA A 349 -14.08 -27.95 0.34
CA ALA A 349 -14.32 -28.63 -0.93
C ALA A 349 -13.58 -29.97 -0.98
N SER A 350 -14.32 -31.05 -1.31
CA SER A 350 -13.72 -32.36 -1.49
C SER A 350 -12.92 -32.45 -2.78
N ASP A 351 -12.05 -33.47 -2.89
CA ASP A 351 -11.27 -33.69 -4.10
C ASP A 351 -12.18 -33.98 -5.31
N GLU A 352 -13.30 -34.67 -5.10
CA GLU A 352 -14.29 -34.96 -6.13
C GLU A 352 -14.93 -33.66 -6.65
N GLU A 353 -15.32 -32.74 -5.77
CA GLU A 353 -15.87 -31.42 -6.12
C GLU A 353 -14.85 -30.59 -6.91
N ILE A 354 -13.61 -30.58 -6.44
CA ILE A 354 -12.51 -29.86 -7.11
C ILE A 354 -12.25 -30.43 -8.48
N ILE A 355 -12.16 -31.75 -8.62
CA ILE A 355 -11.93 -32.44 -9.91
C ILE A 355 -13.10 -32.24 -10.85
N ALA A 356 -14.35 -32.26 -10.36
CA ALA A 356 -15.52 -31.97 -11.18
C ALA A 356 -15.45 -30.55 -11.75
N ALA A 357 -15.21 -29.55 -10.92
CA ALA A 357 -15.04 -28.16 -11.35
C ALA A 357 -13.87 -27.98 -12.35
N LEU A 358 -12.74 -28.67 -12.15
CA LEU A 358 -11.62 -28.67 -13.08
C LEU A 358 -11.97 -29.34 -14.42
N LYS A 359 -12.78 -30.37 -14.43
CA LYS A 359 -13.27 -31.01 -15.67
C LYS A 359 -14.19 -30.09 -16.45
N THR A 360 -15.19 -29.52 -15.80
CA THR A 360 -16.12 -28.56 -16.44
C THR A 360 -15.36 -27.35 -16.98
N ALA A 361 -14.33 -26.84 -16.24
CA ALA A 361 -13.47 -25.75 -16.70
C ALA A 361 -12.41 -26.16 -17.75
N GLN A 362 -12.43 -27.38 -18.26
CA GLN A 362 -11.43 -27.91 -19.21
C GLN A 362 -9.99 -27.85 -18.68
N ALA A 363 -9.82 -27.89 -17.35
CA ALA A 363 -8.52 -27.77 -16.70
C ALA A 363 -7.94 -29.10 -16.23
N TRP A 364 -8.77 -30.12 -15.99
CA TRP A 364 -8.34 -31.38 -15.41
C TRP A 364 -7.30 -32.13 -16.24
N GLU A 365 -7.41 -32.08 -17.56
CA GLU A 365 -6.46 -32.76 -18.45
C GLU A 365 -5.00 -32.33 -18.21
N PHE A 366 -4.75 -31.03 -18.05
CA PHE A 366 -3.39 -30.58 -17.79
C PHE A 366 -3.01 -30.67 -16.31
N VAL A 367 -3.95 -30.46 -15.38
CA VAL A 367 -3.68 -30.55 -13.93
C VAL A 367 -3.31 -31.99 -13.54
N SER A 368 -4.01 -32.98 -14.07
CA SER A 368 -3.71 -34.42 -13.82
C SER A 368 -2.34 -34.86 -14.34
N LYS A 369 -1.80 -34.17 -15.35
CA LYS A 369 -0.46 -34.44 -15.91
C LYS A 369 0.67 -33.73 -15.12
N LEU A 370 0.35 -32.82 -14.20
CA LEU A 370 1.34 -32.18 -13.34
C LEU A 370 1.89 -33.19 -12.31
N THR A 371 3.15 -33.06 -11.94
CA THR A 371 3.88 -34.02 -11.09
C THR A 371 3.14 -34.35 -9.79
N ASN A 372 2.49 -33.35 -9.17
CA ASN A 372 1.77 -33.50 -7.90
C ASN A 372 0.25 -33.30 -8.05
N GLY A 373 -0.31 -33.31 -9.27
CA GLY A 373 -1.74 -33.13 -9.48
C GLY A 373 -2.30 -31.88 -8.78
N LEU A 374 -3.30 -32.06 -7.91
CA LEU A 374 -3.91 -30.97 -7.14
C LEU A 374 -2.95 -30.28 -6.16
N ASP A 375 -1.91 -30.97 -5.71
CA ASP A 375 -0.93 -30.43 -4.77
C ASP A 375 0.28 -29.78 -5.45
N THR A 376 0.19 -29.60 -6.77
CA THR A 376 1.20 -28.86 -7.54
C THR A 376 1.24 -27.39 -7.10
N ALA A 377 2.46 -26.93 -6.81
CA ALA A 377 2.70 -25.54 -6.38
C ALA A 377 2.44 -24.53 -7.51
N ILE A 378 1.68 -23.51 -7.19
CA ILE A 378 1.43 -22.32 -8.01
C ILE A 378 2.29 -21.18 -7.46
N SER A 379 3.14 -20.59 -8.28
CA SER A 379 3.93 -19.40 -7.92
C SER A 379 3.05 -18.14 -7.87
N GLN A 380 3.53 -17.08 -7.23
CA GLN A 380 2.82 -15.80 -7.13
C GLN A 380 2.32 -15.30 -8.50
N GLY A 381 1.00 -15.10 -8.61
CA GLY A 381 0.34 -14.72 -9.86
C GLY A 381 0.36 -15.81 -10.93
N GLY A 382 0.63 -17.07 -10.56
CA GLY A 382 0.64 -18.21 -11.50
C GLY A 382 1.73 -18.10 -12.58
N LYS A 383 2.88 -17.49 -12.31
CA LYS A 383 3.94 -17.26 -13.31
C LYS A 383 4.49 -18.54 -13.94
N ASN A 384 4.32 -19.68 -13.30
CA ASN A 384 4.68 -21.00 -13.78
C ASN A 384 3.61 -21.67 -14.69
N LEU A 385 2.51 -20.97 -14.98
CA LEU A 385 1.42 -21.46 -15.83
C LEU A 385 1.25 -20.56 -17.06
N SER A 386 0.78 -21.13 -18.16
CA SER A 386 0.38 -20.35 -19.33
C SER A 386 -0.88 -19.51 -19.08
N GLY A 387 -1.14 -18.49 -19.91
CA GLY A 387 -2.32 -17.64 -19.78
C GLY A 387 -3.62 -18.44 -19.76
N GLY A 388 -3.80 -19.35 -20.71
CA GLY A 388 -4.99 -20.22 -20.79
C GLY A 388 -5.11 -21.20 -19.62
N GLN A 389 -3.99 -21.70 -19.07
CA GLN A 389 -4.00 -22.53 -17.87
C GLN A 389 -4.46 -21.75 -16.64
N LYS A 390 -3.94 -20.51 -16.44
CA LYS A 390 -4.40 -19.63 -15.36
C LYS A 390 -5.89 -19.34 -15.46
N GLN A 391 -6.36 -19.05 -16.68
CA GLN A 391 -7.76 -18.73 -16.92
C GLN A 391 -8.64 -19.92 -16.56
N ARG A 392 -8.32 -21.13 -17.04
CA ARG A 392 -9.09 -22.34 -16.74
C ARG A 392 -9.11 -22.68 -15.25
N ILE A 393 -7.99 -22.51 -14.52
CA ILE A 393 -7.97 -22.67 -13.06
C ILE A 393 -8.84 -21.59 -12.38
N SER A 394 -8.81 -20.36 -12.87
CA SER A 394 -9.65 -19.27 -12.33
C SER A 394 -11.15 -19.55 -12.54
N ILE A 395 -11.50 -20.10 -13.70
CA ILE A 395 -12.88 -20.54 -13.99
C ILE A 395 -13.25 -21.73 -13.09
N ALA A 396 -12.39 -22.76 -12.99
CA ALA A 396 -12.63 -23.90 -12.12
C ALA A 396 -12.89 -23.46 -10.67
N ARG A 397 -12.08 -22.53 -10.17
CA ARG A 397 -12.28 -21.95 -8.82
C ARG A 397 -13.68 -21.36 -8.64
N ALA A 398 -14.18 -20.64 -9.65
CA ALA A 398 -15.50 -20.02 -9.59
C ALA A 398 -16.63 -21.07 -9.63
N LEU A 399 -16.40 -22.25 -10.23
CA LEU A 399 -17.36 -23.33 -10.34
C LEU A 399 -17.41 -24.25 -9.11
N VAL A 400 -16.38 -24.25 -8.26
CA VAL A 400 -16.38 -25.07 -7.03
C VAL A 400 -17.62 -24.76 -6.19
N GLY A 401 -18.36 -25.80 -5.79
CA GLY A 401 -19.55 -25.66 -4.96
C GLY A 401 -20.81 -25.21 -5.71
N ASN A 402 -20.82 -25.31 -7.04
CA ASN A 402 -21.97 -25.10 -7.93
C ASN A 402 -22.69 -23.76 -7.67
N PRO A 403 -22.14 -22.62 -8.11
CA PRO A 403 -22.78 -21.33 -7.90
C PRO A 403 -24.14 -21.23 -8.62
N ASP A 404 -25.09 -20.54 -8.02
CA ASP A 404 -26.39 -20.25 -8.67
C ASP A 404 -26.25 -19.23 -9.80
N ILE A 405 -25.29 -18.30 -9.68
CA ILE A 405 -24.98 -17.26 -10.65
C ILE A 405 -23.49 -17.37 -11.00
N LEU A 406 -23.16 -17.48 -12.26
CA LEU A 406 -21.79 -17.50 -12.78
C LEU A 406 -21.54 -16.27 -13.67
N ILE A 407 -20.58 -15.45 -13.28
CA ILE A 407 -20.17 -14.26 -14.04
C ILE A 407 -18.79 -14.52 -14.65
N LEU A 408 -18.70 -14.47 -15.98
CA LEU A 408 -17.49 -14.65 -16.76
C LEU A 408 -17.14 -13.32 -17.45
N ASP A 409 -16.24 -12.54 -16.84
CA ASP A 409 -15.84 -11.24 -17.38
C ASP A 409 -14.65 -11.39 -18.33
N ASP A 410 -14.92 -11.36 -19.64
CA ASP A 410 -13.95 -11.53 -20.75
C ASP A 410 -13.01 -12.74 -20.54
N SER A 411 -13.54 -13.78 -19.93
CA SER A 411 -12.78 -14.95 -19.48
C SER A 411 -12.36 -15.88 -20.60
N SER A 412 -12.91 -15.72 -21.80
CA SER A 412 -12.56 -16.52 -23.00
C SER A 412 -11.40 -15.94 -23.81
N SER A 413 -11.01 -14.68 -23.59
CA SER A 413 -9.97 -13.99 -24.38
C SER A 413 -8.59 -14.67 -24.37
N ALA A 414 -8.28 -15.45 -23.34
CA ALA A 414 -7.02 -16.21 -23.21
C ALA A 414 -7.17 -17.70 -23.63
N LEU A 415 -8.35 -18.13 -24.07
CA LEU A 415 -8.63 -19.50 -24.50
C LEU A 415 -8.66 -19.58 -26.01
N ASP A 416 -8.26 -20.72 -26.55
CA ASP A 416 -8.54 -21.04 -27.95
C ASP A 416 -10.04 -21.35 -28.18
N TYR A 417 -10.48 -21.21 -29.41
CA TYR A 417 -11.89 -21.38 -29.78
C TYR A 417 -12.46 -22.78 -29.40
N ALA A 418 -11.66 -23.83 -29.56
CA ALA A 418 -12.09 -25.19 -29.24
C ALA A 418 -12.29 -25.38 -27.72
N THR A 419 -11.38 -24.89 -26.94
CA THR A 419 -11.46 -24.90 -25.46
C THR A 419 -12.62 -24.04 -24.95
N ASP A 420 -12.85 -22.84 -25.51
CA ASP A 420 -13.98 -21.98 -25.13
C ASP A 420 -15.32 -22.66 -25.45
N LEU A 421 -15.45 -23.27 -26.65
CA LEU A 421 -16.65 -23.98 -27.03
C LEU A 421 -16.90 -25.21 -26.12
N ALA A 422 -15.86 -25.97 -25.79
CA ALA A 422 -15.96 -27.11 -24.89
C ALA A 422 -16.36 -26.67 -23.46
N LEU A 423 -15.78 -25.57 -22.96
CA LEU A 423 -16.14 -24.97 -21.69
C LEU A 423 -17.63 -24.59 -21.64
N ARG A 424 -18.12 -23.86 -22.64
CA ARG A 424 -19.53 -23.43 -22.69
C ARG A 424 -20.48 -24.61 -22.71
N ARG A 425 -20.17 -25.65 -23.50
CA ARG A 425 -20.95 -26.89 -23.53
C ARG A 425 -20.93 -27.61 -22.19
N ALA A 426 -19.77 -27.71 -21.56
CA ALA A 426 -19.65 -28.34 -20.26
C ALA A 426 -20.44 -27.59 -19.18
N ILE A 427 -20.37 -26.27 -19.12
CA ILE A 427 -21.18 -25.46 -18.19
C ILE A 427 -22.67 -25.71 -18.42
N ALA A 428 -23.15 -25.69 -19.68
CA ALA A 428 -24.56 -25.92 -20.00
C ALA A 428 -25.04 -27.34 -19.66
N SER A 429 -24.18 -28.36 -19.79
CA SER A 429 -24.55 -29.77 -19.49
C SER A 429 -24.42 -30.12 -18.00
N ASP A 430 -23.34 -29.66 -17.36
CA ASP A 430 -22.99 -30.06 -15.99
C ASP A 430 -23.70 -29.19 -14.95
N MET A 431 -24.13 -27.99 -15.32
CA MET A 431 -24.71 -26.98 -14.43
C MET A 431 -25.96 -26.30 -15.06
N PRO A 432 -27.00 -27.06 -15.40
CA PRO A 432 -28.16 -26.53 -16.14
C PRO A 432 -28.99 -25.49 -15.34
N ASP A 433 -28.95 -25.54 -14.04
CA ASP A 433 -29.67 -24.60 -13.17
C ASP A 433 -28.88 -23.30 -12.86
N THR A 434 -27.60 -23.24 -13.26
CA THR A 434 -26.76 -22.05 -13.05
C THR A 434 -27.10 -20.96 -14.06
N THR A 435 -27.39 -19.77 -13.57
CA THR A 435 -27.57 -18.57 -14.42
C THR A 435 -26.21 -18.02 -14.81
N VAL A 436 -25.97 -17.84 -16.10
CA VAL A 436 -24.65 -17.48 -16.61
C VAL A 436 -24.65 -16.09 -17.24
N ILE A 437 -23.72 -15.24 -16.83
CA ILE A 437 -23.46 -13.94 -17.46
C ILE A 437 -22.10 -14.00 -18.12
N MET A 438 -22.08 -13.89 -19.46
CA MET A 438 -20.87 -13.90 -20.27
C MET A 438 -20.61 -12.52 -20.84
N ILE A 439 -19.49 -11.92 -20.49
CA ILE A 439 -19.02 -10.67 -21.07
C ILE A 439 -17.95 -10.98 -22.11
N SER A 440 -18.10 -10.37 -23.28
CA SER A 440 -17.13 -10.49 -24.39
C SER A 440 -16.98 -9.15 -25.11
N GLN A 441 -15.89 -9.02 -25.84
CA GLN A 441 -15.64 -7.89 -26.75
C GLN A 441 -16.18 -8.18 -28.15
#